data_8b013ad042a6b2c9538962cd160b9fe4
#
_entry.id   8b013ad042a6b2c9538962cd160b9fe4
#
_cell.length_a   1.000
_cell.length_b   1.000
_cell.length_c   1.000
_cell.angle_alpha   90.00
_cell.angle_beta   90.00
_cell.angle_gamma   90.00
#
_symmetry.space_group_name_H-M   'P 1'
#
loop_
_entity.id
_entity.type
_entity.pdbx_description
1 polymer ?
#
loop_
_entity_poly.entity_id
_entity_poly.type
_entity_poly.pdbx_seq_one_letter_code
_entity_poly.pdbx_strand_id
1 'polypeptide(L)'
;MALPLEVSKERVRLRAALVDPYAGSREGLRVSLIVEGCEVVTAADVRQATALVRSGGFDLGVIDLDLVTAGGTMRNAWELARCFRDFNPTAPLVLFVAEAGRDLEAETAALHPALLLEKPINPARLRAVVRQLRKATAAS
;
A
#
# COMPACT_ATOMS: atom_id res chain seq x y z
N MET A 1 21.22 17.91 -26.74
CA MET A 1 20.45 17.84 -26.17
C MET A 1 19.80 16.72 -25.66
N ALA A 2 20.19 15.96 -24.84
CA ALA A 2 19.72 14.77 -24.29
C ALA A 2 18.90 14.92 -23.08
N LEU A 3 18.48 16.09 -22.84
CA LEU A 3 17.79 16.42 -21.66
C LEU A 3 16.56 15.67 -21.33
N PRO A 4 15.72 15.36 -22.29
CA PRO A 4 14.48 14.63 -21.99
C PRO A 4 14.73 13.27 -21.38
N LEU A 5 15.82 12.65 -21.75
CA LEU A 5 16.11 11.33 -21.25
C LEU A 5 16.44 11.34 -19.78
N GLU A 6 17.16 12.36 -19.38
CA GLU A 6 17.51 12.47 -17.99
C GLU A 6 16.32 12.72 -17.10
N VAL A 7 15.40 13.50 -17.60
CA VAL A 7 14.17 13.75 -16.86
C VAL A 7 13.44 12.45 -16.64
N SER A 8 13.38 11.62 -17.65
CA SER A 8 12.72 10.33 -17.52
C SER A 8 13.35 9.45 -16.49
N LYS A 9 14.67 9.43 -16.46
CA LYS A 9 15.34 8.58 -15.50
C LYS A 9 15.07 8.98 -14.08
N GLU A 10 14.93 10.24 -13.85
CA GLU A 10 14.72 10.71 -12.52
C GLU A 10 13.33 10.47 -12.01
N ARG A 11 12.44 10.06 -12.88
CA ARG A 11 11.09 9.92 -12.49
C ARG A 11 10.68 8.50 -12.36
N VAL A 12 11.39 7.77 -11.54
CA VAL A 12 10.94 6.44 -11.19
C VAL A 12 9.75 6.63 -10.28
N ARG A 13 8.57 6.36 -10.80
CA ARG A 13 7.36 6.44 -10.01
C ARG A 13 7.09 5.10 -9.38
N LEU A 14 6.80 5.14 -8.09
CA LEU A 14 6.32 3.96 -7.40
C LEU A 14 4.84 3.82 -7.70
N ARG A 15 4.46 2.63 -8.10
CA ARG A 15 3.06 2.33 -8.36
C ARG A 15 2.46 1.72 -7.11
N ALA A 16 1.48 2.40 -6.54
CA ALA A 16 0.91 2.01 -5.25
C ALA A 16 -0.54 1.55 -5.40
N ALA A 17 -0.87 0.44 -4.74
CA ALA A 17 -2.26 -0.01 -4.60
C ALA A 17 -2.76 0.45 -3.24
N LEU A 18 -3.85 1.20 -3.22
CA LEU A 18 -4.44 1.71 -1.99
C LEU A 18 -5.83 1.15 -1.81
N VAL A 19 -6.02 0.37 -0.77
CA VAL A 19 -7.31 -0.25 -0.46
C VAL A 19 -7.83 0.32 0.85
N ASP A 20 -8.90 1.08 0.77
CA ASP A 20 -9.50 1.75 1.92
C ASP A 20 -11.01 1.92 1.65
N PRO A 21 -11.89 1.41 2.50
CA PRO A 21 -13.33 1.50 2.27
C PRO A 21 -13.92 2.88 2.53
N TYR A 22 -13.18 3.75 3.26
CA TYR A 22 -13.72 5.04 3.67
C TYR A 22 -13.28 6.13 2.70
N ALA A 23 -14.26 6.74 2.01
CA ALA A 23 -13.96 7.70 0.94
C ALA A 23 -13.06 8.86 1.38
N GLY A 24 -13.33 9.44 2.54
CA GLY A 24 -12.53 10.56 3.04
C GLY A 24 -11.09 10.18 3.34
N SER A 25 -10.92 9.09 4.05
CA SER A 25 -9.60 8.56 4.37
C SER A 25 -8.86 8.16 3.10
N ARG A 26 -9.53 7.44 2.22
CA ARG A 26 -8.94 6.99 0.94
C ARG A 26 -8.44 8.16 0.12
N GLU A 27 -9.23 9.23 0.02
CA GLU A 27 -8.83 10.40 -0.76
C GLU A 27 -7.64 11.11 -0.12
N GLY A 28 -7.64 11.26 1.20
CA GLY A 28 -6.51 11.88 1.89
C GLY A 28 -5.22 11.10 1.73
N LEU A 29 -5.28 9.79 1.83
CA LEU A 29 -4.11 8.94 1.65
C LEU A 29 -3.64 8.94 0.20
N ARG A 30 -4.59 8.92 -0.74
CA ARG A 30 -4.27 8.99 -2.17
C ARG A 30 -3.48 10.27 -2.48
N VAL A 31 -3.96 11.40 -1.99
CA VAL A 31 -3.29 12.68 -2.22
C VAL A 31 -1.88 12.66 -1.61
N SER A 32 -1.75 12.13 -0.40
CA SER A 32 -0.45 12.03 0.25
C SER A 32 0.54 11.19 -0.55
N LEU A 33 0.09 10.09 -1.11
CA LEU A 33 0.94 9.24 -1.93
C LEU A 33 1.31 9.94 -3.24
N ILE A 34 0.37 10.63 -3.85
CA ILE A 34 0.63 11.37 -5.09
C ILE A 34 1.65 12.48 -4.85
N VAL A 35 1.54 13.19 -3.74
CA VAL A 35 2.50 14.24 -3.38
C VAL A 35 3.91 13.67 -3.29
N GLU A 36 4.05 12.44 -2.83
CA GLU A 36 5.35 11.77 -2.77
C GLU A 36 5.76 11.14 -4.10
N GLY A 37 5.00 11.36 -5.15
CA GLY A 37 5.37 10.91 -6.49
C GLY A 37 4.88 9.51 -6.85
N CYS A 38 3.94 8.94 -6.11
CA CYS A 38 3.38 7.65 -6.47
C CYS A 38 2.30 7.78 -7.54
N GLU A 39 2.20 6.77 -8.37
CA GLU A 39 1.05 6.57 -9.21
C GLU A 39 0.12 5.68 -8.38
N VAL A 40 -1.08 6.13 -8.08
CA VAL A 40 -1.96 5.45 -7.12
C VAL A 40 -3.18 4.89 -7.81
N VAL A 41 -3.45 3.61 -7.57
CA VAL A 41 -4.70 2.98 -7.99
C VAL A 41 -5.44 2.58 -6.73
N THR A 42 -6.71 2.93 -6.63
CA THR A 42 -7.48 2.73 -5.40
C THR A 42 -8.57 1.69 -5.56
N ALA A 43 -8.94 1.09 -4.44
CA ALA A 43 -10.08 0.20 -4.36
C ALA A 43 -10.82 0.46 -3.04
N ALA A 44 -12.14 0.42 -3.09
CA ALA A 44 -12.99 0.74 -1.94
C ALA A 44 -13.61 -0.49 -1.27
N ASP A 45 -13.53 -1.64 -1.91
CA ASP A 45 -14.11 -2.86 -1.36
C ASP A 45 -13.26 -4.08 -1.78
N VAL A 46 -13.56 -5.22 -1.19
CA VAL A 46 -12.79 -6.43 -1.43
C VAL A 46 -12.84 -6.88 -2.89
N ARG A 47 -13.97 -6.70 -3.54
CA ARG A 47 -14.12 -7.10 -4.93
C ARG A 47 -13.21 -6.29 -5.84
N GLN A 48 -13.25 -4.96 -5.71
CA GLN A 48 -12.37 -4.08 -6.47
C GLN A 48 -10.91 -4.36 -6.13
N ALA A 49 -10.63 -4.53 -4.84
CA ALA A 49 -9.28 -4.75 -4.36
C ALA A 49 -8.70 -6.07 -4.88
N THR A 50 -9.50 -7.11 -4.94
CA THR A 50 -9.05 -8.40 -5.44
C THR A 50 -8.62 -8.29 -6.91
N ALA A 51 -9.44 -7.63 -7.73
CA ALA A 51 -9.11 -7.42 -9.13
C ALA A 51 -7.83 -6.59 -9.27
N LEU A 52 -7.72 -5.52 -8.47
CA LEU A 52 -6.58 -4.64 -8.48
C LEU A 52 -5.28 -5.39 -8.12
N VAL A 53 -5.31 -6.12 -7.02
CA VAL A 53 -4.14 -6.84 -6.52
C VAL A 53 -3.67 -7.89 -7.51
N ARG A 54 -4.59 -8.58 -8.14
CA ARG A 54 -4.26 -9.64 -9.10
C ARG A 54 -3.68 -9.11 -10.39
N SER A 55 -3.86 -7.84 -10.69
CA SER A 55 -3.24 -7.26 -11.87
C SER A 55 -1.72 -7.17 -11.73
N GLY A 56 -1.21 -7.16 -10.50
CA GLY A 56 0.24 -7.14 -10.26
C GLY A 56 0.92 -5.84 -10.66
N GLY A 57 2.23 -5.83 -10.59
CA GLY A 57 3.02 -4.68 -11.03
C GLY A 57 3.03 -3.51 -10.06
N PHE A 58 2.78 -3.77 -8.78
CA PHE A 58 2.83 -2.72 -7.77
C PHE A 58 4.16 -2.71 -7.03
N ASP A 59 4.60 -1.51 -6.68
CA ASP A 59 5.81 -1.30 -5.90
C ASP A 59 5.51 -1.09 -4.43
N LEU A 60 4.23 -0.89 -4.10
CA LEU A 60 3.79 -0.63 -2.73
C LEU A 60 2.33 -1.02 -2.61
N GLY A 61 1.99 -1.70 -1.53
CA GLY A 61 0.60 -1.96 -1.17
C GLY A 61 0.25 -1.24 0.11
N VAL A 62 -0.92 -0.61 0.15
CA VAL A 62 -1.45 0.04 1.34
C VAL A 62 -2.85 -0.48 1.53
N ILE A 63 -3.07 -1.30 2.55
CA ILE A 63 -4.32 -2.02 2.73
C ILE A 63 -4.89 -1.81 4.13
N ASP A 64 -6.13 -1.39 4.18
CA ASP A 64 -6.87 -1.25 5.43
C ASP A 64 -7.39 -2.62 5.85
N LEU A 65 -6.87 -3.17 6.95
CA LEU A 65 -7.27 -4.47 7.46
C LEU A 65 -8.68 -4.47 8.07
N ASP A 66 -9.24 -3.29 8.32
CA ASP A 66 -10.61 -3.18 8.80
C ASP A 66 -11.62 -3.19 7.66
N LEU A 67 -11.14 -3.39 6.44
CA LEU A 67 -11.98 -3.56 5.27
C LEU A 67 -12.92 -4.74 5.48
N VAL A 68 -14.20 -4.50 5.31
CA VAL A 68 -15.20 -5.53 5.50
C VAL A 68 -15.95 -5.77 4.18
N THR A 69 -16.46 -6.98 4.04
CA THR A 69 -17.32 -7.34 2.92
C THR A 69 -18.74 -7.50 3.43
N ALA A 70 -19.62 -7.95 2.58
CA ALA A 70 -20.96 -8.33 3.01
C ALA A 70 -20.89 -9.41 4.09
N GLY A 71 -19.83 -10.20 4.12
CA GLY A 71 -19.60 -11.17 5.17
C GLY A 71 -18.90 -10.59 6.37
N GLY A 72 -18.39 -9.38 6.25
CA GLY A 72 -17.96 -8.59 7.38
C GLY A 72 -16.78 -9.07 8.19
N THR A 73 -15.69 -9.51 7.62
CA THR A 73 -14.59 -9.98 8.45
C THR A 73 -13.26 -9.39 8.05
N MET A 74 -12.45 -9.11 9.04
CA MET A 74 -11.06 -8.72 8.86
C MET A 74 -10.28 -9.83 8.15
N ARG A 75 -10.72 -11.06 8.28
CA ARG A 75 -10.09 -12.20 7.63
C ARG A 75 -9.99 -12.03 6.12
N ASN A 76 -11.03 -11.47 5.51
CA ASN A 76 -11.00 -11.23 4.07
C ASN A 76 -9.94 -10.20 3.69
N ALA A 77 -9.77 -9.18 4.50
CA ALA A 77 -8.72 -8.18 4.27
C ALA A 77 -7.33 -8.80 4.44
N TRP A 78 -7.18 -9.70 5.39
CA TRP A 78 -5.93 -10.40 5.60
C TRP A 78 -5.59 -11.30 4.42
N GLU A 79 -6.57 -12.01 3.90
CA GLU A 79 -6.39 -12.83 2.72
C GLU A 79 -6.03 -11.98 1.51
N LEU A 80 -6.59 -10.78 1.42
CA LEU A 80 -6.24 -9.84 0.39
C LEU A 80 -4.77 -9.41 0.51
N ALA A 81 -4.29 -9.18 1.72
CA ALA A 81 -2.89 -8.84 1.95
C ALA A 81 -1.96 -9.98 1.50
N ARG A 82 -2.32 -11.20 1.77
CA ARG A 82 -1.56 -12.36 1.29
C ARG A 82 -1.58 -12.44 -0.23
N CYS A 83 -2.73 -12.21 -0.83
CA CYS A 83 -2.87 -12.18 -2.27
C CYS A 83 -1.96 -11.11 -2.88
N PHE A 84 -1.94 -9.92 -2.28
CA PHE A 84 -1.03 -8.88 -2.72
C PHE A 84 0.42 -9.35 -2.71
N ARG A 85 0.83 -10.02 -1.63
CA ARG A 85 2.19 -10.54 -1.52
C ARG A 85 2.49 -11.55 -2.60
N ASP A 86 1.54 -12.42 -2.93
CA ASP A 86 1.74 -13.43 -3.96
C ASP A 86 1.97 -12.83 -5.34
N PHE A 87 1.21 -11.78 -5.67
CA PHE A 87 1.33 -11.14 -6.98
C PHE A 87 2.41 -10.06 -7.03
N ASN A 88 2.91 -9.61 -5.90
CA ASN A 88 3.93 -8.57 -5.81
C ASN A 88 4.94 -8.98 -4.72
N PRO A 89 5.77 -9.97 -5.00
CA PRO A 89 6.54 -10.66 -3.95
C PRO A 89 7.54 -9.80 -3.20
N THR A 90 8.03 -8.74 -3.80
CA THR A 90 9.05 -7.90 -3.17
C THR A 90 8.53 -6.53 -2.76
N ALA A 91 7.30 -6.21 -3.12
CA ALA A 91 6.76 -4.89 -2.81
C ALA A 91 6.47 -4.75 -1.32
N PRO A 92 6.91 -3.68 -0.67
CA PRO A 92 6.51 -3.41 0.69
C PRO A 92 5.01 -3.29 0.83
N LEU A 93 4.51 -3.67 2.01
CA LEU A 93 3.10 -3.69 2.31
C LEU A 93 2.86 -2.91 3.58
N VAL A 94 2.02 -1.91 3.53
CA VAL A 94 1.62 -1.13 4.69
C VAL A 94 0.19 -1.50 5.05
N LEU A 95 -0.02 -2.01 6.24
CA LEU A 95 -1.32 -2.48 6.70
C LEU A 95 -1.83 -1.55 7.79
N PHE A 96 -3.09 -1.16 7.70
CA PHE A 96 -3.73 -0.29 8.69
C PHE A 96 -4.76 -1.08 9.48
N VAL A 97 -4.84 -0.84 10.77
CA VAL A 97 -5.81 -1.52 11.63
C VAL A 97 -6.23 -0.61 12.76
N ALA A 98 -7.48 -0.74 13.25
CA ALA A 98 -7.95 0.05 14.36
C ALA A 98 -7.18 -0.29 15.65
N GLU A 99 -6.90 -1.56 15.85
CA GLU A 99 -6.22 -2.03 17.03
C GLU A 99 -5.25 -3.14 16.65
N ALA A 100 -3.96 -2.92 16.88
CA ALA A 100 -2.94 -3.95 16.64
C ALA A 100 -2.82 -4.84 17.87
N GLY A 101 -2.47 -6.09 17.65
CA GLY A 101 -2.21 -7.05 18.70
C GLY A 101 -1.07 -7.96 18.28
N ARG A 102 -0.62 -8.81 19.19
CA ARG A 102 0.51 -9.69 18.94
C ARG A 102 0.29 -10.61 17.76
N ASP A 103 -0.93 -11.11 17.60
CA ASP A 103 -1.23 -12.02 16.51
C ASP A 103 -1.10 -11.32 15.16
N LEU A 104 -1.60 -10.08 15.07
CA LEU A 104 -1.49 -9.31 13.82
C LEU A 104 -0.05 -8.91 13.55
N GLU A 105 0.71 -8.59 14.59
CA GLU A 105 2.11 -8.27 14.41
C GLU A 105 2.89 -9.47 13.87
N ALA A 106 2.65 -10.65 14.42
CA ALA A 106 3.29 -11.86 13.96
C ALA A 106 2.92 -12.21 12.54
N GLU A 107 1.64 -12.09 12.20
CA GLU A 107 1.17 -12.36 10.84
C GLU A 107 1.72 -11.34 9.85
N THR A 108 1.82 -10.08 10.26
CA THR A 108 2.41 -9.03 9.43
C THR A 108 3.88 -9.33 9.14
N ALA A 109 4.61 -9.77 10.16
CA ALA A 109 6.02 -10.13 10.00
C ALA A 109 6.19 -11.25 8.98
N ALA A 110 5.24 -12.17 8.90
CA ALA A 110 5.28 -13.25 7.93
C ALA A 110 5.10 -12.78 6.49
N LEU A 111 4.59 -11.59 6.29
CA LEU A 111 4.42 -10.99 4.96
C LEU A 111 5.55 -10.04 4.58
N HIS A 112 6.68 -10.15 5.21
CA HIS A 112 7.81 -9.25 5.02
C HIS A 112 8.17 -9.05 3.53
N PRO A 113 8.46 -7.82 3.10
CA PRO A 113 8.52 -6.59 3.90
C PRO A 113 7.15 -5.98 4.14
N ALA A 114 6.78 -5.83 5.38
CA ALA A 114 5.47 -5.29 5.74
C ALA A 114 5.54 -4.48 7.03
N LEU A 115 4.65 -3.50 7.14
CA LEU A 115 4.56 -2.62 8.30
C LEU A 115 3.10 -2.51 8.72
N LEU A 116 2.84 -2.68 10.00
CA LEU A 116 1.49 -2.55 10.56
C LEU A 116 1.38 -1.21 11.29
N LEU A 117 0.39 -0.41 10.94
CA LEU A 117 0.13 0.89 11.55
C LEU A 117 -1.26 0.91 12.17
N GLU A 118 -1.34 1.42 13.40
CA GLU A 118 -2.64 1.62 14.05
C GLU A 118 -3.24 2.94 13.62
N LYS A 119 -4.56 2.95 13.48
CA LYS A 119 -5.30 4.17 13.21
C LYS A 119 -5.38 5.04 14.47
N PRO A 120 -5.45 6.35 14.36
CA PRO A 120 -5.53 7.14 13.12
C PRO A 120 -4.18 7.21 12.40
N ILE A 121 -4.23 7.19 11.09
CA ILE A 121 -3.02 7.18 10.27
C ILE A 121 -2.48 8.60 10.14
N ASN A 122 -1.22 8.76 10.47
CA ASN A 122 -0.53 10.02 10.26
C ASN A 122 -0.01 10.07 8.83
N PRO A 123 -0.52 10.97 7.98
CA PRO A 123 -0.07 11.05 6.59
C PRO A 123 1.44 11.30 6.47
N ALA A 124 2.02 12.03 7.41
CA ALA A 124 3.46 12.29 7.38
C ALA A 124 4.26 11.00 7.55
N ARG A 125 3.76 10.07 8.37
CA ARG A 125 4.42 8.79 8.54
C ARG A 125 4.36 7.96 7.27
N LEU A 126 3.21 7.94 6.62
CA LEU A 126 3.08 7.24 5.34
C LEU A 126 4.02 7.84 4.30
N ARG A 127 4.09 9.17 4.23
CA ARG A 127 5.02 9.82 3.30
C ARG A 127 6.48 9.46 3.60
N ALA A 128 6.83 9.36 4.88
CA ALA A 128 8.19 8.97 5.26
C ALA A 128 8.54 7.57 4.79
N VAL A 129 7.58 6.64 4.89
CA VAL A 129 7.77 5.27 4.39
C VAL A 129 8.03 5.31 2.89
N VAL A 130 7.24 6.06 2.14
CA VAL A 130 7.41 6.17 0.69
C VAL A 130 8.78 6.75 0.33
N ARG A 131 9.23 7.76 1.08
CA ARG A 131 10.55 8.35 0.84
C ARG A 131 11.67 7.34 1.04
N GLN A 132 11.56 6.53 2.07
CA GLN A 132 12.56 5.49 2.32
C GLN A 132 12.58 4.45 1.21
N LEU A 133 11.42 4.05 0.73
CA LEU A 133 11.33 3.12 -0.37
C LEU A 133 11.96 3.69 -1.63
N ARG A 134 11.73 4.95 -1.88
CA ARG A 134 12.29 5.62 -3.04
C ARG A 134 13.81 5.67 -2.97
N LYS A 135 14.35 5.94 -1.79
CA LYS A 135 15.80 5.93 -1.58
C LYS A 135 16.40 4.55 -1.81
N ALA A 136 15.75 3.52 -1.29
CA ALA A 136 16.20 2.15 -1.47
C ALA A 136 16.21 1.77 -2.96
N THR A 137 15.17 2.18 -3.69
CA THR A 137 15.09 1.92 -5.12
C THR A 137 16.20 2.64 -5.88
N ALA A 138 16.48 3.88 -5.51
CA ALA A 138 17.52 4.67 -6.16
C ALA A 138 18.92 4.11 -5.85
N ALA A 139 19.10 3.51 -4.68
CA ALA A 139 20.38 2.96 -4.28
C ALA A 139 20.69 1.62 -4.94
N SER A 140 19.68 0.94 -5.41
CA SER A 140 19.90 -0.34 -6.08
C SER A 140 20.05 -0.17 -7.59
#